data_50d837d64644375c57d5d0261f4bb33b
#
_entry.id   50d837d64644375c57d5d0261f4bb33b
#
_cell.length_a   1.000
_cell.length_b   1.000
_cell.length_c   1.000
_cell.angle_alpha   90.00
_cell.angle_beta   90.00
_cell.angle_gamma   90.00
#
_symmetry.space_group_name_H-M   'P 1'
#
loop_
_entity.id
_entity.type
_entity.pdbx_description
1 polymer ?
#
loop_
_entity_poly.entity_id
_entity_poly.type
_entity_poly.pdbx_seq_one_letter_code
_entity_poly.pdbx_strand_id
1 'polypeptide(L)'
;RDIMDEIKKEFSLKVVTEVTEIRYLDRITQTADILQIGSRNMQNLELLKEVSNTKFPIILKRHFGASLRDFLGAAEHILVNGNQNLILCERGVSMPHTHRSTSRFALDIQAIPALKEITKFPITSDPSHASFWAPWVPPLTYASIAAGCDGLIIETHPNPKKSLVDPL
;
A
#
# COMPACT_ATOMS: atom_id res chain seq x y z
N ARG A 1 13.82 -8.93 -12.18
CA ARG A 1 14.58 -9.54 -11.10
C ARG A 1 15.98 -8.94 -11.04
N ASP A 2 16.76 -9.06 -12.10
CA ASP A 2 18.16 -8.64 -12.13
C ASP A 2 18.33 -7.14 -11.80
N ILE A 3 17.47 -6.28 -12.34
CA ILE A 3 17.46 -4.83 -12.04
C ILE A 3 17.22 -4.57 -10.56
N MET A 4 16.29 -5.28 -9.91
CA MET A 4 16.02 -5.10 -8.48
C MET A 4 17.18 -5.58 -7.62
N ASP A 5 17.83 -6.67 -8.01
CA ASP A 5 19.03 -7.18 -7.33
C ASP A 5 20.21 -6.20 -7.48
N GLU A 6 20.36 -5.55 -8.62
CA GLU A 6 21.34 -4.48 -8.85
C GLU A 6 21.06 -3.26 -7.96
N ILE A 7 19.80 -2.77 -7.91
CA ILE A 7 19.41 -1.65 -7.07
C ILE A 7 19.68 -1.94 -5.59
N LYS A 8 19.35 -3.15 -5.12
CA LYS A 8 19.64 -3.56 -3.74
C LYS A 8 21.12 -3.49 -3.42
N LYS A 9 22.00 -3.92 -4.32
CA LYS A 9 23.45 -3.90 -4.14
C LYS A 9 24.04 -2.51 -4.22
N GLU A 10 23.62 -1.72 -5.20
CA GLU A 10 24.18 -0.39 -5.47
C GLU A 10 23.74 0.64 -4.42
N PHE A 11 22.45 0.64 -4.05
CA PHE A 11 21.88 1.68 -3.19
C PHE A 11 21.59 1.21 -1.76
N SER A 12 21.83 -0.06 -1.44
CA SER A 12 21.49 -0.65 -0.13
C SER A 12 20.01 -0.46 0.26
N LEU A 13 19.11 -0.41 -0.74
CA LEU A 13 17.69 -0.23 -0.55
C LEU A 13 16.97 -1.58 -0.37
N LYS A 14 15.86 -1.55 0.35
CA LYS A 14 14.91 -2.67 0.43
C LYS A 14 13.93 -2.63 -0.73
N VAL A 15 13.56 -3.81 -1.22
CA VAL A 15 12.63 -3.97 -2.34
C VAL A 15 11.27 -4.39 -1.82
N VAL A 16 10.26 -3.60 -2.16
CA VAL A 16 8.84 -3.94 -1.99
C VAL A 16 8.27 -4.32 -3.34
N THR A 17 7.57 -5.45 -3.41
CA THR A 17 6.93 -5.92 -4.66
C THR A 17 5.49 -6.31 -4.42
N GLU A 18 4.58 -5.87 -5.29
CA GLU A 18 3.19 -6.29 -5.25
C GLU A 18 3.03 -7.75 -5.70
N VAL A 19 2.28 -8.52 -4.92
CA VAL A 19 1.85 -9.88 -5.27
C VAL A 19 0.45 -9.80 -5.84
N THR A 20 0.33 -10.04 -7.13
CA THR A 20 -0.97 -10.04 -7.83
C THR A 20 -1.58 -11.42 -7.96
N GLU A 21 -0.74 -12.45 -8.02
CA GLU A 21 -1.16 -13.85 -8.23
C GLU A 21 -0.25 -14.81 -7.46
N ILE A 22 -0.83 -15.85 -6.89
CA ILE A 22 -0.14 -16.87 -6.08
C ILE A 22 0.99 -17.54 -6.87
N ARG A 23 0.78 -17.82 -8.16
CA ARG A 23 1.77 -18.51 -9.01
C ARG A 23 3.11 -17.77 -9.14
N TYR A 24 3.17 -16.48 -8.81
CA TYR A 24 4.41 -15.70 -8.87
C TYR A 24 5.09 -15.55 -7.51
N LEU A 25 4.47 -16.04 -6.43
CA LEU A 25 4.91 -15.82 -5.06
C LEU A 25 6.35 -16.30 -4.83
N ASP A 26 6.67 -17.54 -5.21
CA ASP A 26 8.02 -18.10 -5.05
C ASP A 26 9.09 -17.30 -5.81
N ARG A 27 8.74 -16.78 -6.98
CA ARG A 27 9.65 -15.94 -7.76
C ARG A 27 9.85 -14.56 -7.14
N ILE A 28 8.80 -13.98 -6.59
CA ILE A 28 8.83 -12.66 -5.96
C ILE A 28 9.65 -12.70 -4.67
N THR A 29 9.47 -13.73 -3.85
CA THR A 29 10.19 -13.89 -2.58
C THR A 29 11.70 -14.09 -2.72
N GLN A 30 12.19 -14.43 -3.91
CA GLN A 30 13.63 -14.51 -4.17
C GLN A 30 14.34 -13.15 -4.20
N THR A 31 13.61 -12.06 -4.42
CA THR A 31 14.18 -10.70 -4.56
C THR A 31 13.57 -9.71 -3.58
N ALA A 32 12.27 -9.78 -3.34
CA ALA A 32 11.56 -8.88 -2.45
C ALA A 32 12.03 -9.01 -0.99
N ASP A 33 12.06 -7.89 -0.27
CA ASP A 33 12.23 -7.85 1.18
C ASP A 33 10.87 -7.71 1.89
N ILE A 34 9.89 -7.10 1.23
CA ILE A 34 8.53 -6.88 1.73
C ILE A 34 7.57 -7.19 0.59
N LEU A 35 6.47 -7.87 0.91
CA LEU A 35 5.39 -8.16 -0.03
C LEU A 35 4.29 -7.12 0.11
N GLN A 36 3.77 -6.60 -1.00
CA GLN A 36 2.63 -5.70 -0.99
C GLN A 36 1.39 -6.40 -1.52
N ILE A 37 0.29 -6.26 -0.80
CA ILE A 37 -1.05 -6.60 -1.29
C ILE A 37 -1.73 -5.31 -1.73
N GLY A 38 -1.93 -5.17 -3.03
CA GLY A 38 -2.61 -4.01 -3.62
C GLY A 38 -4.07 -3.92 -3.17
N SER A 39 -4.63 -2.72 -3.20
CA SER A 39 -5.99 -2.47 -2.70
C SER A 39 -7.06 -3.35 -3.35
N ARG A 40 -6.93 -3.67 -4.64
CA ARG A 40 -7.84 -4.56 -5.37
C ARG A 40 -7.82 -6.00 -4.88
N ASN A 41 -6.73 -6.43 -4.27
CA ASN A 41 -6.54 -7.77 -3.73
C ASN A 41 -6.76 -7.86 -2.21
N MET A 42 -7.15 -6.78 -1.53
CA MET A 42 -7.40 -6.78 -0.10
C MET A 42 -8.43 -7.84 0.33
N GLN A 43 -9.42 -8.12 -0.52
CA GLN A 43 -10.49 -9.08 -0.25
C GLN A 43 -10.24 -10.48 -0.84
N ASN A 44 -9.09 -10.70 -1.46
CA ASN A 44 -8.69 -12.00 -1.98
C ASN A 44 -8.10 -12.87 -0.84
N LEU A 45 -8.98 -13.50 -0.07
CA LEU A 45 -8.61 -14.24 1.13
C LEU A 45 -7.65 -15.40 0.84
N GLU A 46 -7.75 -16.02 -0.33
CA GLU A 46 -6.83 -17.08 -0.75
C GLU A 46 -5.41 -16.52 -0.94
N LEU A 47 -5.28 -15.38 -1.64
CA LEU A 47 -4.00 -14.71 -1.80
C LEU A 47 -3.42 -14.26 -0.45
N LEU A 48 -4.25 -13.69 0.43
CA LEU A 48 -3.83 -13.27 1.78
C LEU A 48 -3.28 -14.46 2.57
N LYS A 49 -3.95 -15.60 2.53
CA LYS A 49 -3.52 -16.84 3.19
C LYS A 49 -2.15 -17.30 2.67
N GLU A 50 -2.00 -17.41 1.36
CA GLU A 50 -0.74 -17.89 0.76
C GLU A 50 0.43 -16.93 1.01
N VAL A 51 0.20 -15.63 0.91
CA VAL A 51 1.23 -14.61 1.23
C VAL A 51 1.59 -14.66 2.71
N SER A 52 0.64 -14.89 3.60
CA SER A 52 0.90 -15.00 5.04
C SER A 52 1.81 -16.18 5.38
N ASN A 53 1.68 -17.31 4.68
CA ASN A 53 2.51 -18.49 4.88
C ASN A 53 4.00 -18.25 4.59
N THR A 54 4.35 -17.25 3.79
CA THR A 54 5.74 -16.92 3.46
C THR A 54 6.53 -16.33 4.63
N LYS A 55 5.85 -15.77 5.63
CA LYS A 55 6.44 -15.03 6.78
C LYS A 55 7.20 -13.75 6.40
N PHE A 56 7.16 -13.33 5.15
CA PHE A 56 7.67 -12.02 4.76
C PHE A 56 6.84 -10.90 5.40
N PRO A 57 7.43 -9.73 5.67
CA PRO A 57 6.63 -8.54 6.02
C PRO A 57 5.64 -8.21 4.90
N ILE A 58 4.44 -7.82 5.27
CA ILE A 58 3.35 -7.54 4.33
C ILE A 58 2.90 -6.09 4.49
N ILE A 59 2.82 -5.34 3.38
CA ILE A 59 2.06 -4.10 3.30
C ILE A 59 0.68 -4.44 2.74
N LEU A 60 -0.35 -4.26 3.54
CA LEU A 60 -1.74 -4.43 3.12
C LEU A 60 -2.34 -3.05 2.81
N LYS A 61 -2.70 -2.81 1.55
CA LYS A 61 -3.34 -1.55 1.12
C LYS A 61 -4.87 -1.66 1.22
N ARG A 62 -5.49 -0.68 1.89
CA ARG A 62 -6.95 -0.60 2.03
C ARG A 62 -7.63 -0.53 0.67
N HIS A 63 -8.68 -1.33 0.48
CA HIS A 63 -9.54 -1.22 -0.70
C HIS A 63 -10.32 0.09 -0.65
N PHE A 64 -10.46 0.76 -1.79
CA PHE A 64 -11.08 2.08 -1.89
C PHE A 64 -12.59 2.12 -1.53
N GLY A 65 -13.26 0.99 -1.49
CA GLY A 65 -14.65 0.85 -1.05
C GLY A 65 -14.80 0.19 0.33
N ALA A 66 -13.68 -0.05 1.05
CA ALA A 66 -13.72 -0.77 2.32
C ALA A 66 -13.86 0.18 3.51
N SER A 67 -14.71 -0.20 4.45
CA SER A 67 -14.70 0.37 5.79
C SER A 67 -13.40 0.02 6.53
N LEU A 68 -13.12 0.70 7.64
CA LEU A 68 -12.01 0.29 8.51
C LEU A 68 -12.22 -1.12 9.09
N ARG A 69 -13.48 -1.50 9.34
CA ARG A 69 -13.83 -2.85 9.80
C ARG A 69 -13.43 -3.92 8.78
N ASP A 70 -13.74 -3.71 7.50
CA ASP A 70 -13.38 -4.65 6.44
C ASP A 70 -11.87 -4.74 6.27
N PHE A 71 -11.19 -3.59 6.38
CA PHE A 71 -9.74 -3.51 6.30
C PHE A 71 -9.06 -4.28 7.43
N LEU A 72 -9.56 -4.11 8.66
CA LEU A 72 -9.07 -4.85 9.83
C LEU A 72 -9.41 -6.34 9.75
N GLY A 73 -10.56 -6.70 9.18
CA GLY A 73 -10.91 -8.11 8.92
C GLY A 73 -9.92 -8.77 7.96
N ALA A 74 -9.49 -8.07 6.91
CA ALA A 74 -8.43 -8.56 6.01
C ALA A 74 -7.08 -8.70 6.74
N ALA A 75 -6.74 -7.73 7.59
CA ALA A 75 -5.56 -7.79 8.45
C ALA A 75 -5.61 -8.99 9.41
N GLU A 76 -6.76 -9.20 10.08
CA GLU A 76 -6.98 -10.35 10.96
C GLU A 76 -6.79 -11.68 10.21
N HIS A 77 -7.27 -11.77 8.97
CA HIS A 77 -7.08 -12.96 8.15
C HIS A 77 -5.58 -13.27 7.93
N ILE A 78 -4.74 -12.26 7.75
CA ILE A 78 -3.27 -12.42 7.68
C ILE A 78 -2.72 -12.94 9.01
N LEU A 79 -3.17 -12.36 10.12
CA LEU A 79 -2.69 -12.70 11.47
C LEU A 79 -3.04 -14.14 11.88
N VAL A 80 -4.27 -14.58 11.63
CA VAL A 80 -4.70 -15.97 11.98
C VAL A 80 -3.98 -17.03 11.16
N ASN A 81 -3.47 -16.66 9.98
CA ASN A 81 -2.57 -17.51 9.18
C ASN A 81 -1.10 -17.42 9.65
N GLY A 82 -0.85 -16.76 10.79
CA GLY A 82 0.40 -16.80 11.53
C GLY A 82 1.47 -15.81 11.06
N ASN A 83 1.14 -14.76 10.30
CA ASN A 83 2.07 -13.68 9.97
C ASN A 83 1.74 -12.42 10.76
N GLN A 84 2.66 -12.02 11.64
CA GLN A 84 2.53 -10.83 12.49
C GLN A 84 3.28 -9.60 11.96
N ASN A 85 4.03 -9.75 10.86
CA ASN A 85 4.83 -8.70 10.26
C ASN A 85 3.97 -7.91 9.26
N LEU A 86 3.03 -7.11 9.77
CA LEU A 86 2.03 -6.43 8.98
C LEU A 86 2.18 -4.91 9.08
N ILE A 87 2.07 -4.23 7.95
CA ILE A 87 1.99 -2.78 7.82
C ILE A 87 0.65 -2.47 7.13
N LEU A 88 -0.13 -1.58 7.71
CA LEU A 88 -1.41 -1.14 7.14
C LEU A 88 -1.19 0.12 6.30
N CYS A 89 -1.80 0.20 5.11
CA CYS A 89 -1.63 1.34 4.21
C CYS A 89 -2.97 1.95 3.83
N GLU A 90 -3.20 3.19 4.25
CA GLU A 90 -4.29 4.02 3.76
C GLU A 90 -3.88 4.62 2.40
N ARG A 91 -4.75 4.49 1.37
CA ARG A 91 -4.47 4.92 0.00
C ARG A 91 -5.63 5.62 -0.71
N GLY A 92 -6.59 6.07 0.05
CA GLY A 92 -7.78 6.74 -0.42
C GLY A 92 -8.99 5.84 -0.56
N VAL A 93 -10.14 6.45 -0.35
CA VAL A 93 -11.46 5.84 -0.45
C VAL A 93 -12.29 6.51 -1.55
N SER A 94 -13.21 5.77 -2.13
CA SER A 94 -14.13 6.30 -3.14
C SER A 94 -15.01 7.38 -2.54
N MET A 95 -15.16 8.48 -3.27
CA MET A 95 -16.02 9.58 -2.89
C MET A 95 -17.12 9.81 -3.94
N PRO A 96 -18.33 10.25 -3.52
CA PRO A 96 -19.38 10.62 -4.44
C PRO A 96 -19.05 11.87 -5.26
N HIS A 97 -18.13 12.71 -4.77
CA HIS A 97 -17.64 13.90 -5.47
C HIS A 97 -16.16 13.76 -5.79
N THR A 98 -15.80 14.17 -6.99
CA THR A 98 -14.41 14.29 -7.41
C THR A 98 -14.07 15.76 -7.65
N HIS A 99 -12.92 16.18 -7.16
CA HIS A 99 -12.46 17.56 -7.31
C HIS A 99 -11.89 17.83 -8.71
N ARG A 100 -11.63 16.76 -9.47
CA ARG A 100 -11.19 16.77 -10.87
C ARG A 100 -11.79 15.57 -11.60
N SER A 101 -11.94 15.68 -12.92
CA SER A 101 -12.49 14.59 -13.75
C SER A 101 -11.69 13.29 -13.67
N THR A 102 -10.41 13.35 -13.31
CA THR A 102 -9.51 12.21 -13.15
C THR A 102 -9.41 11.70 -11.71
N SER A 103 -9.82 12.51 -10.73
CA SER A 103 -9.77 12.13 -9.31
C SER A 103 -10.97 11.26 -8.95
N ARG A 104 -10.72 10.11 -8.35
CA ARG A 104 -11.74 9.13 -7.96
C ARG A 104 -11.77 8.85 -6.47
N PHE A 105 -10.73 9.24 -5.76
CA PHE A 105 -10.54 8.92 -4.35
C PHE A 105 -10.20 10.17 -3.55
N ALA A 106 -10.39 10.09 -2.25
CA ALA A 106 -9.86 11.05 -1.28
C ALA A 106 -9.08 10.27 -0.23
N LEU A 107 -7.93 10.82 0.16
CA LEU A 107 -7.15 10.27 1.25
C LEU A 107 -7.94 10.41 2.56
N ASP A 108 -8.22 9.30 3.21
CA ASP A 108 -8.91 9.25 4.50
C ASP A 108 -7.90 9.50 5.63
N ILE A 109 -7.59 10.78 5.84
CA ILE A 109 -6.63 11.20 6.89
C ILE A 109 -7.10 10.74 8.28
N GLN A 110 -8.40 10.66 8.54
CA GLN A 110 -8.94 10.23 9.83
C GLN A 110 -8.69 8.74 10.11
N ALA A 111 -8.53 7.93 9.06
CA ALA A 111 -8.20 6.52 9.21
C ALA A 111 -6.85 6.30 9.91
N ILE A 112 -5.88 7.23 9.73
CA ILE A 112 -4.55 7.09 10.31
C ILE A 112 -4.61 7.08 11.85
N PRO A 113 -5.09 8.14 12.54
CA PRO A 113 -5.20 8.13 13.99
C PRO A 113 -6.16 7.04 14.49
N ALA A 114 -7.27 6.77 13.78
CA ALA A 114 -8.20 5.73 14.17
C ALA A 114 -7.54 4.33 14.19
N LEU A 115 -6.75 3.99 13.17
CA LEU A 115 -6.01 2.72 13.13
C LEU A 115 -4.93 2.66 14.22
N LYS A 116 -4.24 3.76 14.52
CA LYS A 116 -3.24 3.82 15.58
C LYS A 116 -3.84 3.68 16.98
N GLU A 117 -5.07 4.07 17.15
CA GLU A 117 -5.82 3.94 18.43
C GLU A 117 -6.20 2.47 18.71
N ILE A 118 -6.55 1.71 17.67
CA ILE A 118 -7.08 0.35 17.79
C ILE A 118 -6.08 -0.76 17.42
N THR A 119 -4.93 -0.42 16.83
CA THR A 119 -3.89 -1.40 16.48
C THR A 119 -2.52 -0.93 16.95
N LYS A 120 -1.55 -1.86 16.92
CA LYS A 120 -0.12 -1.55 17.14
C LYS A 120 0.71 -1.70 15.85
N PHE A 121 0.07 -1.93 14.72
CA PHE A 121 0.77 -2.05 13.46
C PHE A 121 1.24 -0.69 12.95
N PRO A 122 2.38 -0.63 12.25
CA PRO A 122 2.77 0.57 11.54
C PRO A 122 1.70 0.95 10.51
N ILE A 123 1.39 2.24 10.43
CA ILE A 123 0.43 2.81 9.48
C ILE A 123 1.18 3.63 8.44
N THR A 124 1.09 3.24 7.18
CA THR A 124 1.61 4.02 6.06
C THR A 124 0.49 4.73 5.34
N SER A 125 0.82 5.81 4.64
CA SER A 125 -0.10 6.58 3.80
C SER A 125 0.42 6.63 2.36
N ASP A 126 -0.48 6.53 1.41
CA ASP A 126 -0.21 6.60 -0.02
C ASP A 126 -1.01 7.75 -0.66
N PRO A 127 -0.51 8.98 -0.57
CA PRO A 127 -1.17 10.15 -1.13
C PRO A 127 -1.19 10.17 -2.67
N SER A 128 -0.25 9.47 -3.31
CA SER A 128 -0.16 9.42 -4.78
C SER A 128 -1.36 8.74 -5.38
N HIS A 129 -1.68 7.52 -4.91
CA HIS A 129 -2.84 6.77 -5.39
C HIS A 129 -4.18 7.30 -4.86
N ALA A 130 -4.17 8.10 -3.79
CA ALA A 130 -5.37 8.77 -3.31
C ALA A 130 -5.74 9.96 -4.20
N SER A 131 -4.78 10.85 -4.50
CA SER A 131 -5.05 12.11 -5.20
C SER A 131 -5.18 11.98 -6.71
N PHE A 132 -4.43 11.07 -7.33
CA PHE A 132 -4.25 11.01 -8.79
C PHE A 132 -3.85 12.35 -9.43
N TRP A 133 -3.21 13.22 -8.65
CA TRP A 133 -2.76 14.53 -9.10
C TRP A 133 -1.50 14.95 -8.38
N ALA A 134 -0.38 14.97 -9.09
CA ALA A 134 0.94 15.22 -8.53
C ALA A 134 1.05 16.49 -7.66
N PRO A 135 0.45 17.64 -8.01
CA PRO A 135 0.50 18.84 -7.16
C PRO A 135 -0.17 18.69 -5.79
N TRP A 136 -1.05 17.69 -5.60
CA TRP A 136 -1.70 17.42 -4.31
C TRP A 136 -0.92 16.45 -3.43
N VAL A 137 0.04 15.72 -3.99
CA VAL A 137 0.85 14.76 -3.23
C VAL A 137 1.61 15.43 -2.09
N PRO A 138 2.34 16.55 -2.27
CA PRO A 138 3.05 17.18 -1.15
C PRO A 138 2.13 17.61 0.00
N PRO A 139 1.03 18.37 -0.20
CA PRO A 139 0.16 18.77 0.91
C PRO A 139 -0.50 17.58 1.61
N LEU A 140 -0.89 16.52 0.87
CA LEU A 140 -1.44 15.30 1.48
C LEU A 140 -0.39 14.50 2.24
N THR A 141 0.86 14.54 1.79
CA THR A 141 2.01 13.98 2.52
C THR A 141 2.18 14.65 3.88
N TYR A 142 2.20 15.98 3.92
CA TYR A 142 2.29 16.73 5.18
C TYR A 142 1.11 16.46 6.10
N ALA A 143 -0.10 16.39 5.54
CA ALA A 143 -1.30 16.04 6.32
C ALA A 143 -1.20 14.62 6.92
N SER A 144 -0.68 13.65 6.17
CA SER A 144 -0.47 12.29 6.66
C SER A 144 0.55 12.22 7.80
N ILE A 145 1.65 12.97 7.69
CA ILE A 145 2.65 13.07 8.75
C ILE A 145 2.05 13.72 10.01
N ALA A 146 1.30 14.81 9.83
CA ALA A 146 0.62 15.47 10.95
C ALA A 146 -0.43 14.58 11.62
N ALA A 147 -1.08 13.68 10.87
CA ALA A 147 -2.01 12.69 11.39
C ALA A 147 -1.30 11.52 12.10
N GLY A 148 0.03 11.42 12.03
CA GLY A 148 0.84 10.45 12.77
C GLY A 148 1.12 9.16 12.02
N CYS A 149 1.15 9.14 10.68
CA CYS A 149 1.57 7.96 9.93
C CYS A 149 3.05 7.62 10.23
N ASP A 150 3.37 6.32 10.17
CA ASP A 150 4.73 5.82 10.41
C ASP A 150 5.58 5.77 9.13
N GLY A 151 4.95 5.89 7.96
CA GLY A 151 5.63 5.87 6.67
C GLY A 151 4.76 6.36 5.53
N LEU A 152 5.38 6.53 4.39
CA LEU A 152 4.75 7.06 3.17
C LEU A 152 5.06 6.14 1.98
N ILE A 153 4.11 6.01 1.08
CA ILE A 153 4.32 5.44 -0.26
C ILE A 153 4.05 6.57 -1.26
N ILE A 154 5.09 6.91 -2.03
CA ILE A 154 5.00 8.00 -3.01
C ILE A 154 5.47 7.48 -4.36
N GLU A 155 4.61 7.64 -5.36
CA GLU A 155 4.94 7.29 -6.73
C GLU A 155 5.83 8.35 -7.36
N THR A 156 6.87 7.91 -8.05
CA THR A 156 7.81 8.80 -8.75
C THR A 156 8.12 8.27 -10.13
N HIS A 157 8.36 9.18 -11.09
CA HIS A 157 8.77 8.81 -12.42
C HIS A 157 9.73 9.88 -12.99
N PRO A 158 10.86 9.53 -13.63
CA PRO A 158 11.84 10.48 -14.15
C PRO A 158 11.26 11.38 -15.25
N ASN A 159 10.21 10.93 -15.91
CA ASN A 159 9.46 11.73 -16.89
C ASN A 159 7.96 11.39 -16.78
N PRO A 160 7.18 12.02 -15.87
CA PRO A 160 5.79 11.67 -15.62
C PRO A 160 4.92 11.62 -16.87
N LYS A 161 5.14 12.52 -17.84
CA LYS A 161 4.38 12.57 -19.11
C LYS A 161 4.55 11.30 -19.97
N LYS A 162 5.59 10.50 -19.71
CA LYS A 162 5.87 9.23 -20.40
C LYS A 162 5.51 8.02 -19.54
N SER A 163 4.94 8.22 -18.37
CA SER A 163 4.45 7.12 -17.55
C SER A 163 3.37 6.35 -18.31
N LEU A 164 3.44 5.02 -18.25
CA LEU A 164 2.41 4.15 -18.83
C LEU A 164 1.19 4.02 -17.91
N VAL A 165 1.35 4.35 -16.64
CA VAL A 165 0.33 4.27 -15.59
C VAL A 165 0.37 5.57 -14.80
N ASP A 166 -0.79 6.10 -14.45
CA ASP A 166 -0.95 7.30 -13.59
C ASP A 166 -0.06 8.50 -14.01
N PRO A 167 -0.21 9.02 -15.25
CA PRO A 167 0.69 10.05 -15.81
C PRO A 167 0.39 11.48 -15.30
N LEU A 168 -0.39 11.67 -14.22
CA LEU A 168 -0.93 12.95 -13.76
C LEU A 168 -0.19 13.52 -12.56
#